data_d4d1eebf4d6e586f892c1aebfd6e5e01
#
_entry.id   d4d1eebf4d6e586f892c1aebfd6e5e01
#
_cell.length_a   1.000
_cell.length_b   1.000
_cell.length_c   1.000
_cell.angle_alpha   90.00
_cell.angle_beta   90.00
_cell.angle_gamma   90.00
#
_symmetry.space_group_name_H-M   'P 1'
#
loop_
_entity.id
_entity.type
_entity.pdbx_description
1 polymer ?
#
loop_
_entity_poly.entity_id
_entity_poly.type
_entity_poly.pdbx_seq_one_letter_code
_entity_poly.pdbx_strand_id
1 'polypeptide(L)'
;MSRVVIKCGGRVVRGSAAAILTLADAGHEVCVVHGAGPQISEEMERFGIPVEFVGGRRVTTAAGLAVVRSSFAAVNRALCAELGPRAVGLLGDEIGLHALQLPELGLVGEPLPSRPKAVLEALDSGLIPVVAPLGVGPLNVNADEAAAALAVGLEAERLLFVTDVAGVFRDGVVLSSIEAGEADRLLDDGTFEGGIVPKLRAAIAAARNGVRAEIGETAVVA
;
A
#
# COMPACT_ATOMS: atom_id res chain seq x y z
N MET A 1 7.30 -19.23 10.87
CA MET A 1 7.65 -18.10 10.01
C MET A 1 6.40 -17.77 9.22
N SER A 2 5.94 -16.53 9.24
CA SER A 2 4.79 -16.10 8.41
C SER A 2 5.22 -14.97 7.50
N ARG A 3 4.57 -14.87 6.34
CA ARG A 3 4.78 -13.76 5.41
C ARG A 3 3.83 -12.63 5.76
N VAL A 4 4.38 -11.42 5.89
CA VAL A 4 3.65 -10.22 6.27
C VAL A 4 3.90 -9.13 5.24
N VAL A 5 2.82 -8.59 4.68
CA VAL A 5 2.90 -7.36 3.87
C VAL A 5 2.55 -6.18 4.74
N ILE A 6 3.38 -5.14 4.73
CA ILE A 6 3.17 -3.91 5.51
C ILE A 6 2.95 -2.75 4.54
N LYS A 7 1.82 -2.08 4.66
CA LYS A 7 1.59 -0.82 3.97
C LYS A 7 1.92 0.36 4.87
N CYS A 8 2.86 1.19 4.44
CA CYS A 8 3.22 2.44 5.12
C CYS A 8 2.65 3.65 4.38
N GLY A 9 1.85 4.48 5.05
CA GLY A 9 1.36 5.74 4.50
C GLY A 9 2.48 6.77 4.34
N GLY A 10 2.36 7.68 3.36
CA GLY A 10 3.42 8.67 3.08
C GLY A 10 3.77 9.61 4.24
N ARG A 11 2.86 9.79 5.23
CA ARG A 11 3.12 10.58 6.45
C ARG A 11 3.85 9.80 7.54
N VAL A 12 3.63 8.48 7.60
CA VAL A 12 4.18 7.60 8.66
C VAL A 12 5.38 6.78 8.18
N VAL A 13 5.84 6.97 6.95
CA VAL A 13 7.05 6.29 6.43
C VAL A 13 8.24 6.54 7.36
N ARG A 14 8.41 7.79 7.82
CA ARG A 14 9.37 8.10 8.88
C ARG A 14 8.83 7.62 10.22
N GLY A 15 9.54 6.68 10.85
CA GLY A 15 9.17 6.09 12.15
C GLY A 15 8.54 4.70 12.05
N SER A 16 8.16 4.21 10.86
CA SER A 16 7.69 2.82 10.69
C SER A 16 8.83 1.79 10.67
N ALA A 17 10.07 2.24 10.46
CA ALA A 17 11.23 1.35 10.34
C ALA A 17 11.41 0.43 11.57
N ALA A 18 11.23 0.95 12.79
CA ALA A 18 11.37 0.16 14.01
C ALA A 18 10.37 -1.01 14.06
N ALA A 19 9.11 -0.77 13.72
CA ALA A 19 8.08 -1.81 13.70
C ALA A 19 8.35 -2.87 12.61
N ILE A 20 8.80 -2.44 11.43
CA ILE A 20 9.19 -3.32 10.32
C ILE A 20 10.35 -4.22 10.75
N LEU A 21 11.40 -3.63 11.32
CA LEU A 21 12.57 -4.36 11.79
C LEU A 21 12.23 -5.34 12.92
N THR A 22 11.35 -4.95 13.86
CA THR A 22 10.88 -5.85 14.93
C THR A 22 10.23 -7.12 14.37
N LEU A 23 9.38 -7.00 13.34
CA LEU A 23 8.77 -8.17 12.70
C LEU A 23 9.81 -9.02 11.96
N ALA A 24 10.73 -8.40 11.25
CA ALA A 24 11.80 -9.13 10.56
C ALA A 24 12.75 -9.82 11.54
N ASP A 25 13.07 -9.20 12.69
CA ASP A 25 13.89 -9.78 13.76
C ASP A 25 13.18 -10.93 14.48
N ALA A 26 11.85 -10.91 14.53
CA ALA A 26 11.03 -12.03 15.01
C ALA A 26 10.96 -13.22 14.03
N GLY A 27 11.64 -13.13 12.88
CA GLY A 27 11.74 -14.20 11.88
C GLY A 27 10.59 -14.25 10.90
N HIS A 28 9.81 -13.15 10.74
CA HIS A 28 8.82 -13.04 9.68
C HIS A 28 9.47 -12.62 8.35
N GLU A 29 8.94 -13.12 7.24
CA GLU A 29 9.20 -12.59 5.90
C GLU A 29 8.39 -11.30 5.70
N VAL A 30 9.06 -10.15 5.64
CA VAL A 30 8.40 -8.85 5.58
C VAL A 30 8.59 -8.20 4.22
N CYS A 31 7.48 -7.90 3.52
CA CYS A 31 7.44 -7.06 2.33
C CYS A 31 6.76 -5.74 2.65
N VAL A 32 7.36 -4.63 2.26
CA VAL A 32 6.84 -3.28 2.54
C VAL A 32 6.34 -2.64 1.25
N VAL A 33 5.13 -2.07 1.29
CA VAL A 33 4.61 -1.17 0.25
C VAL A 33 4.45 0.22 0.84
N HIS A 34 5.07 1.23 0.25
CA HIS A 34 4.98 2.60 0.76
C HIS A 34 4.14 3.50 -0.12
N GLY A 35 3.49 4.49 0.48
CA GLY A 35 2.89 5.61 -0.23
C GLY A 35 3.84 6.81 -0.30
N ALA A 36 3.48 7.81 -1.13
CA ALA A 36 4.15 9.11 -1.22
C ALA A 36 3.14 10.24 -1.51
N GLY A 37 1.87 10.08 -1.11
CA GLY A 37 0.79 10.99 -1.48
C GLY A 37 1.09 12.47 -1.19
N PRO A 38 1.50 12.87 0.03
CA PRO A 38 1.87 14.25 0.35
C PRO A 38 3.02 14.77 -0.50
N GLN A 39 4.09 14.00 -0.65
CA GLN A 39 5.28 14.38 -1.43
C GLN A 39 4.93 14.57 -2.92
N ILE A 40 4.10 13.67 -3.48
CA ILE A 40 3.63 13.79 -4.86
C ILE A 40 2.78 15.05 -5.04
N SER A 41 1.85 15.35 -4.10
CA SER A 41 1.01 16.52 -4.19
C SER A 41 1.83 17.81 -4.14
N GLU A 42 2.78 17.91 -3.21
CA GLU A 42 3.68 19.06 -3.08
C GLU A 42 4.51 19.28 -4.35
N GLU A 43 5.09 18.23 -4.91
CA GLU A 43 5.86 18.34 -6.16
C GLU A 43 4.97 18.66 -7.38
N MET A 44 3.76 18.09 -7.49
CA MET A 44 2.83 18.45 -8.56
C MET A 44 2.43 19.92 -8.49
N GLU A 45 2.10 20.43 -7.30
CA GLU A 45 1.78 21.85 -7.08
C GLU A 45 2.96 22.75 -7.47
N ARG A 46 4.20 22.37 -7.08
CA ARG A 46 5.42 23.10 -7.45
C ARG A 46 5.62 23.19 -8.97
N PHE A 47 5.21 22.17 -9.72
CA PHE A 47 5.29 22.15 -11.19
C PHE A 47 4.01 22.67 -11.87
N GLY A 48 3.03 23.17 -11.12
CA GLY A 48 1.75 23.65 -11.67
C GLY A 48 0.89 22.55 -12.29
N ILE A 49 1.07 21.28 -11.85
CA ILE A 49 0.28 20.14 -12.31
C ILE A 49 -0.92 19.99 -11.38
N PRO A 50 -2.16 19.95 -11.91
CA PRO A 50 -3.36 19.79 -11.08
C PRO A 50 -3.33 18.51 -10.24
N VAL A 51 -3.79 18.63 -8.98
CA VAL A 51 -3.93 17.51 -8.04
C VAL A 51 -5.42 17.18 -7.90
N GLU A 52 -5.83 16.06 -8.47
CA GLU A 52 -7.21 15.60 -8.47
C GLU A 52 -7.27 14.13 -8.02
N PHE A 53 -8.33 13.79 -7.28
CA PHE A 53 -8.58 12.42 -6.83
C PHE A 53 -10.00 11.99 -7.15
N VAL A 54 -10.14 10.75 -7.61
CA VAL A 54 -11.43 10.09 -7.85
C VAL A 54 -11.39 8.73 -7.15
N GLY A 55 -12.29 8.51 -6.23
CA GLY A 55 -12.35 7.25 -5.48
C GLY A 55 -11.07 6.88 -4.71
N GLY A 56 -10.29 7.90 -4.27
CA GLY A 56 -9.01 7.70 -3.58
C GLY A 56 -7.82 7.44 -4.51
N ARG A 57 -8.03 7.41 -5.83
CA ARG A 57 -6.98 7.27 -6.85
C ARG A 57 -6.66 8.65 -7.44
N ARG A 58 -5.38 8.94 -7.63
CA ARG A 58 -4.92 10.23 -8.19
C ARG A 58 -5.02 10.20 -9.70
N VAL A 59 -5.81 11.09 -10.29
CA VAL A 59 -5.82 11.33 -11.75
C VAL A 59 -4.39 11.65 -12.21
N THR A 60 -3.88 10.94 -13.20
CA THR A 60 -2.46 10.98 -13.53
C THR A 60 -2.24 11.15 -15.03
N THR A 61 -1.78 12.34 -15.42
CA THR A 61 -1.31 12.63 -16.78
C THR A 61 0.11 12.12 -16.99
N ALA A 62 0.64 12.16 -18.21
CA ALA A 62 2.03 11.81 -18.49
C ALA A 62 3.04 12.68 -17.71
N ALA A 63 2.79 13.99 -17.60
CA ALA A 63 3.60 14.88 -16.78
C ALA A 63 3.47 14.54 -15.29
N GLY A 64 2.25 14.28 -14.82
CA GLY A 64 1.99 13.84 -13.44
C GLY A 64 2.69 12.52 -13.09
N LEU A 65 2.72 11.57 -14.03
CA LEU A 65 3.39 10.28 -13.82
C LEU A 65 4.91 10.43 -13.62
N ALA A 66 5.56 11.36 -14.32
CA ALA A 66 6.97 11.64 -14.11
C ALA A 66 7.24 12.12 -12.67
N VAL A 67 6.38 12.99 -12.13
CA VAL A 67 6.44 13.44 -10.73
C VAL A 67 6.15 12.29 -9.77
N VAL A 68 5.13 11.50 -10.02
CA VAL A 68 4.78 10.31 -9.23
C VAL A 68 5.98 9.37 -9.13
N ARG A 69 6.59 9.02 -10.27
CA ARG A 69 7.75 8.10 -10.31
C ARG A 69 8.96 8.63 -9.54
N SER A 70 9.30 9.91 -9.73
CA SER A 70 10.44 10.52 -9.03
C SER A 70 10.21 10.59 -7.52
N SER A 71 9.01 10.95 -7.09
CA SER A 71 8.63 11.01 -5.67
C SER A 71 8.63 9.61 -5.03
N PHE A 72 8.09 8.59 -5.70
CA PHE A 72 8.17 7.22 -5.23
C PHE A 72 9.61 6.73 -5.09
N ALA A 73 10.47 7.00 -6.08
CA ALA A 73 11.88 6.63 -6.01
C ALA A 73 12.61 7.33 -4.86
N ALA A 74 12.28 8.59 -4.57
CA ALA A 74 12.86 9.33 -3.45
C ALA A 74 12.43 8.76 -2.09
N VAL A 75 11.13 8.51 -1.89
CA VAL A 75 10.59 7.92 -0.66
C VAL A 75 11.11 6.48 -0.47
N ASN A 76 11.19 5.70 -1.54
CA ASN A 76 11.74 4.34 -1.52
C ASN A 76 13.19 4.33 -1.00
N ARG A 77 14.06 5.17 -1.59
CA ARG A 77 15.45 5.29 -1.13
C ARG A 77 15.57 5.74 0.33
N ALA A 78 14.72 6.69 0.76
CA ALA A 78 14.75 7.18 2.13
C ALA A 78 14.35 6.08 3.13
N LEU A 79 13.30 5.32 2.82
CA LEU A 79 12.87 4.21 3.68
C LEU A 79 13.90 3.07 3.71
N CYS A 80 14.48 2.73 2.56
CA CYS A 80 15.57 1.74 2.53
C CYS A 80 16.77 2.19 3.37
N ALA A 81 17.13 3.47 3.36
CA ALA A 81 18.20 4.01 4.20
C ALA A 81 17.88 3.88 5.70
N GLU A 82 16.63 4.11 6.11
CA GLU A 82 16.18 3.93 7.51
C GLU A 82 16.18 2.46 7.95
N LEU A 83 15.81 1.52 7.05
CA LEU A 83 15.80 0.09 7.30
C LEU A 83 17.20 -0.54 7.26
N GLY A 84 18.18 0.16 6.67
CA GLY A 84 19.57 -0.28 6.60
C GLY A 84 19.83 -1.38 5.56
N PRO A 85 20.93 -2.15 5.72
CA PRO A 85 21.46 -3.04 4.67
C PRO A 85 20.56 -4.23 4.33
N ARG A 86 19.52 -4.49 5.12
CA ARG A 86 18.55 -5.55 4.83
C ARG A 86 17.46 -5.12 3.85
N ALA A 87 17.33 -3.82 3.58
CA ALA A 87 16.29 -3.33 2.68
C ALA A 87 16.74 -3.35 1.22
N VAL A 88 15.85 -3.75 0.33
CA VAL A 88 16.01 -3.64 -1.11
C VAL A 88 14.86 -2.86 -1.72
N GLY A 89 15.17 -1.72 -2.36
CA GLY A 89 14.19 -0.86 -3.00
C GLY A 89 13.82 -1.38 -4.39
N LEU A 90 12.51 -1.50 -4.64
CA LEU A 90 11.95 -2.03 -5.87
C LEU A 90 10.88 -1.09 -6.41
N LEU A 91 10.89 -0.83 -7.72
CA LEU A 91 9.80 -0.14 -8.40
C LEU A 91 8.85 -1.20 -8.98
N GLY A 92 7.56 -1.10 -8.67
CA GLY A 92 6.58 -2.14 -8.98
C GLY A 92 6.47 -2.47 -10.47
N ASP A 93 6.56 -1.45 -11.35
CA ASP A 93 6.52 -1.63 -12.80
C ASP A 93 7.75 -2.38 -13.35
N GLU A 94 8.90 -2.29 -12.68
CA GLU A 94 10.13 -2.99 -13.07
C GLU A 94 10.16 -4.45 -12.61
N ILE A 95 9.37 -4.78 -11.58
CA ILE A 95 9.33 -6.13 -11.01
C ILE A 95 8.09 -6.94 -11.42
N GLY A 96 7.19 -6.36 -12.22
CA GLY A 96 5.99 -7.05 -12.67
C GLY A 96 4.80 -6.95 -11.71
N LEU A 97 4.60 -5.82 -11.02
CA LEU A 97 3.33 -5.50 -10.38
C LEU A 97 2.30 -5.23 -11.50
N HIS A 98 1.48 -6.22 -11.80
CA HIS A 98 0.49 -6.12 -12.86
C HIS A 98 -0.68 -5.22 -12.44
N ALA A 99 -1.16 -4.42 -13.38
CA ALA A 99 -2.32 -3.56 -13.18
C ALA A 99 -3.12 -3.40 -14.47
N LEU A 100 -4.43 -3.26 -14.34
CA LEU A 100 -5.33 -2.88 -15.43
C LEU A 100 -5.41 -1.35 -15.47
N GLN A 101 -5.16 -0.76 -16.62
CA GLN A 101 -5.29 0.70 -16.77
C GLN A 101 -6.75 1.11 -16.63
N LEU A 102 -6.97 2.24 -15.95
CA LEU A 102 -8.25 2.96 -15.83
C LEU A 102 -8.18 4.21 -16.71
N PRO A 103 -8.55 4.13 -18.01
CA PRO A 103 -8.31 5.20 -18.97
C PRO A 103 -8.97 6.53 -18.59
N GLU A 104 -10.10 6.49 -17.89
CA GLU A 104 -10.84 7.65 -17.39
C GLU A 104 -10.05 8.46 -16.34
N LEU A 105 -9.04 7.85 -15.71
CA LEU A 105 -8.14 8.49 -14.75
C LEU A 105 -6.76 8.78 -15.35
N GLY A 106 -6.55 8.46 -16.63
CA GLY A 106 -5.29 8.61 -17.35
C GLY A 106 -4.33 7.45 -17.13
N LEU A 107 -3.11 7.73 -16.67
CA LEU A 107 -2.09 6.69 -16.41
C LEU A 107 -2.21 6.15 -14.96
N VAL A 108 -3.39 5.66 -14.65
CA VAL A 108 -3.73 5.03 -13.35
C VAL A 108 -4.02 3.56 -13.57
N GLY A 109 -3.57 2.72 -12.65
CA GLY A 109 -3.79 1.28 -12.70
C GLY A 109 -4.53 0.74 -11.49
N GLU A 110 -5.44 -0.20 -11.73
CA GLU A 110 -6.00 -1.09 -10.72
C GLU A 110 -5.13 -2.34 -10.61
N PRO A 111 -4.46 -2.57 -9.47
CA PRO A 111 -3.50 -3.66 -9.35
C PRO A 111 -4.20 -5.01 -9.31
N LEU A 112 -3.56 -5.99 -9.93
CA LEU A 112 -3.97 -7.39 -9.88
C LEU A 112 -3.09 -8.16 -8.88
N PRO A 113 -3.59 -9.23 -8.26
CA PRO A 113 -2.75 -10.12 -7.45
C PRO A 113 -1.48 -10.47 -8.22
N SER A 114 -0.34 -10.14 -7.65
CA SER A 114 0.97 -10.26 -8.31
C SER A 114 1.97 -10.94 -7.38
N ARG A 115 2.80 -11.81 -7.97
CA ARG A 115 3.86 -12.57 -7.26
C ARG A 115 5.23 -12.30 -7.90
N PRO A 116 5.77 -11.08 -7.78
CA PRO A 116 7.00 -10.70 -8.44
C PRO A 116 8.19 -11.55 -7.97
N LYS A 117 8.94 -12.10 -8.93
CA LYS A 117 10.09 -12.95 -8.64
C LYS A 117 11.15 -12.23 -7.78
N ALA A 118 11.41 -10.95 -8.08
CA ALA A 118 12.37 -10.14 -7.32
C ALA A 118 11.98 -9.96 -5.84
N VAL A 119 10.67 -9.90 -5.53
CA VAL A 119 10.18 -9.86 -4.15
C VAL A 119 10.45 -11.18 -3.44
N LEU A 120 10.16 -12.32 -4.09
CA LEU A 120 10.40 -13.65 -3.52
C LEU A 120 11.89 -13.90 -3.28
N GLU A 121 12.76 -13.59 -4.25
CA GLU A 121 14.21 -13.73 -4.13
C GLU A 121 14.78 -12.89 -2.98
N ALA A 122 14.25 -11.68 -2.76
CA ALA A 122 14.62 -10.84 -1.62
C ALA A 122 14.21 -11.48 -0.30
N LEU A 123 12.95 -11.95 -0.19
CA LEU A 123 12.44 -12.62 1.03
C LEU A 123 13.24 -13.89 1.33
N ASP A 124 13.47 -14.73 0.33
CA ASP A 124 14.26 -15.97 0.46
C ASP A 124 15.70 -15.72 0.93
N SER A 125 16.22 -14.52 0.61
CA SER A 125 17.56 -14.07 1.04
C SER A 125 17.57 -13.41 2.42
N GLY A 126 16.42 -13.35 3.12
CA GLY A 126 16.28 -12.66 4.42
C GLY A 126 16.31 -11.15 4.33
N LEU A 127 16.09 -10.60 3.12
CA LEU A 127 16.01 -9.16 2.88
C LEU A 127 14.55 -8.68 3.01
N ILE A 128 14.39 -7.36 3.15
CA ILE A 128 13.10 -6.67 3.24
C ILE A 128 12.87 -5.94 1.91
N PRO A 129 12.08 -6.49 0.97
CA PRO A 129 11.70 -5.77 -0.24
C PRO A 129 10.79 -4.58 0.11
N VAL A 130 11.17 -3.40 -0.39
CA VAL A 130 10.45 -2.14 -0.24
C VAL A 130 9.92 -1.73 -1.62
N VAL A 131 8.62 -1.88 -1.82
CA VAL A 131 8.00 -1.74 -3.15
C VAL A 131 7.31 -0.39 -3.28
N ALA A 132 7.66 0.37 -4.31
CA ALA A 132 6.94 1.55 -4.75
C ALA A 132 5.75 1.13 -5.65
N PRO A 133 4.53 1.67 -5.43
CA PRO A 133 3.32 1.21 -6.09
C PRO A 133 3.16 1.79 -7.50
N LEU A 134 4.00 1.30 -8.41
CA LEU A 134 3.92 1.53 -9.86
C LEU A 134 3.53 0.21 -10.54
N GLY A 135 2.53 0.25 -11.40
CA GLY A 135 2.11 -0.90 -12.20
C GLY A 135 2.81 -0.96 -13.56
N VAL A 136 2.90 -2.15 -14.12
CA VAL A 136 3.43 -2.37 -15.48
C VAL A 136 2.64 -1.51 -16.48
N GLY A 137 3.33 -0.80 -17.37
CA GLY A 137 2.71 -0.02 -18.40
C GLY A 137 3.03 1.45 -18.55
N PRO A 138 3.89 2.13 -17.77
CA PRO A 138 3.94 2.38 -16.34
C PRO A 138 2.67 3.10 -15.86
N LEU A 139 2.09 2.65 -14.77
CA LEU A 139 0.83 3.15 -14.22
C LEU A 139 1.01 3.57 -12.76
N ASN A 140 0.41 4.68 -12.37
CA ASN A 140 0.29 5.07 -10.96
C ASN A 140 -0.75 4.18 -10.28
N VAL A 141 -0.38 3.50 -9.21
CA VAL A 141 -1.26 2.59 -8.46
C VAL A 141 -1.46 3.12 -7.04
N ASN A 142 -2.69 3.00 -6.53
CA ASN A 142 -2.96 3.32 -5.13
C ASN A 142 -2.18 2.35 -4.23
N ALA A 143 -1.47 2.90 -3.23
CA ALA A 143 -0.56 2.12 -2.39
C ALA A 143 -1.28 1.13 -1.46
N ASP A 144 -2.52 1.43 -1.02
CA ASP A 144 -3.33 0.51 -0.21
C ASP A 144 -3.76 -0.69 -1.08
N GLU A 145 -4.20 -0.43 -2.32
CA GLU A 145 -4.57 -1.46 -3.30
C GLU A 145 -3.36 -2.31 -3.73
N ALA A 146 -2.22 -1.68 -3.98
CA ALA A 146 -0.98 -2.39 -4.33
C ALA A 146 -0.53 -3.34 -3.21
N ALA A 147 -0.65 -2.91 -1.95
CA ALA A 147 -0.32 -3.73 -0.80
C ALA A 147 -1.25 -4.95 -0.69
N ALA A 148 -2.56 -4.76 -0.92
CA ALA A 148 -3.52 -5.86 -0.93
C ALA A 148 -3.23 -6.84 -2.08
N ALA A 149 -2.98 -6.35 -3.29
CA ALA A 149 -2.66 -7.17 -4.45
C ALA A 149 -1.38 -8.00 -4.26
N LEU A 150 -0.33 -7.40 -3.67
CA LEU A 150 0.89 -8.11 -3.32
C LEU A 150 0.67 -9.11 -2.19
N ALA A 151 -0.11 -8.75 -1.16
CA ALA A 151 -0.41 -9.66 -0.05
C ALA A 151 -1.12 -10.93 -0.55
N VAL A 152 -2.10 -10.77 -1.42
CA VAL A 152 -2.81 -11.90 -2.05
C VAL A 152 -1.87 -12.71 -2.96
N GLY A 153 -1.14 -12.06 -3.86
CA GLY A 153 -0.27 -12.74 -4.81
C GLY A 153 0.91 -13.46 -4.16
N LEU A 154 1.44 -12.91 -3.07
CA LEU A 154 2.53 -13.52 -2.28
C LEU A 154 2.01 -14.58 -1.29
N GLU A 155 0.71 -14.82 -1.21
CA GLU A 155 0.09 -15.72 -0.22
C GLU A 155 0.48 -15.33 1.21
N ALA A 156 0.46 -14.03 1.50
CA ALA A 156 0.81 -13.52 2.82
C ALA A 156 -0.24 -13.93 3.86
N GLU A 157 0.20 -14.25 5.06
CA GLU A 157 -0.70 -14.54 6.18
C GLU A 157 -1.39 -13.26 6.69
N ARG A 158 -0.65 -12.13 6.63
CA ARG A 158 -1.13 -10.85 7.16
C ARG A 158 -0.81 -9.69 6.23
N LEU A 159 -1.75 -8.71 6.20
CA LEU A 159 -1.57 -7.38 5.63
C LEU A 159 -1.76 -6.33 6.73
N LEU A 160 -0.72 -5.56 7.05
CA LEU A 160 -0.76 -4.54 8.09
C LEU A 160 -0.75 -3.15 7.47
N PHE A 161 -1.77 -2.34 7.76
CA PHE A 161 -1.79 -0.92 7.40
C PHE A 161 -1.24 -0.10 8.57
N VAL A 162 0.01 0.35 8.44
CA VAL A 162 0.60 1.30 9.38
C VAL A 162 0.04 2.69 9.08
N THR A 163 -0.71 3.24 10.03
CA THR A 163 -1.48 4.46 9.90
C THR A 163 -1.42 5.27 11.19
N ASP A 164 -1.78 6.54 11.11
CA ASP A 164 -1.90 7.47 12.24
C ASP A 164 -3.23 7.36 13.00
N VAL A 165 -4.15 6.49 12.53
CA VAL A 165 -5.42 6.22 13.22
C VAL A 165 -5.33 4.92 14.01
N ALA A 166 -5.99 4.87 15.18
CA ALA A 166 -5.98 3.70 16.05
C ALA A 166 -6.66 2.47 15.43
N GLY A 167 -7.59 2.67 14.48
CA GLY A 167 -8.32 1.59 13.82
C GLY A 167 -9.55 2.11 13.08
N VAL A 168 -10.48 1.22 12.80
CA VAL A 168 -11.79 1.56 12.25
C VAL A 168 -12.72 1.94 13.40
N PHE A 169 -13.28 3.16 13.35
CA PHE A 169 -14.19 3.66 14.36
C PHE A 169 -15.64 3.45 13.94
N ARG A 170 -16.48 3.04 14.91
CA ARG A 170 -17.93 3.05 14.79
C ARG A 170 -18.51 3.64 16.08
N ASP A 171 -19.37 4.63 15.95
CA ASP A 171 -19.99 5.34 17.10
C ASP A 171 -18.95 5.83 18.13
N GLY A 172 -17.78 6.28 17.67
CA GLY A 172 -16.69 6.77 18.51
C GLY A 172 -15.83 5.69 19.18
N VAL A 173 -16.08 4.41 18.91
CA VAL A 173 -15.33 3.28 19.47
C VAL A 173 -14.52 2.58 18.38
N VAL A 174 -13.27 2.23 18.68
CA VAL A 174 -12.44 1.41 17.79
C VAL A 174 -12.96 -0.03 17.80
N LEU A 175 -13.24 -0.56 16.61
CA LEU A 175 -13.64 -1.96 16.45
C LEU A 175 -12.41 -2.86 16.60
N SER A 176 -12.53 -3.94 17.35
CA SER A 176 -11.48 -4.98 17.41
C SER A 176 -11.43 -5.80 16.12
N SER A 177 -12.60 -6.02 15.50
CA SER A 177 -12.73 -6.68 14.21
C SER A 177 -13.98 -6.24 13.48
N ILE A 178 -13.98 -6.40 12.16
CA ILE A 178 -15.13 -6.21 11.29
C ILE A 178 -15.10 -7.25 10.18
N GLU A 179 -16.26 -7.85 9.86
CA GLU A 179 -16.40 -8.75 8.71
C GLU A 179 -16.40 -7.98 7.39
N ALA A 180 -15.77 -8.53 6.36
CA ALA A 180 -15.67 -7.92 5.03
C ALA A 180 -17.04 -7.55 4.45
N GLY A 181 -18.04 -8.38 4.63
CA GLY A 181 -19.40 -8.12 4.17
C GLY A 181 -20.12 -7.00 4.94
N GLU A 182 -19.85 -6.85 6.24
CA GLU A 182 -20.34 -5.72 7.04
C GLU A 182 -19.62 -4.42 6.65
N ALA A 183 -18.28 -4.48 6.51
CA ALA A 183 -17.48 -3.34 6.12
C ALA A 183 -17.89 -2.77 4.76
N ASP A 184 -18.18 -3.62 3.76
CA ASP A 184 -18.69 -3.17 2.46
C ASP A 184 -20.03 -2.44 2.58
N ARG A 185 -20.98 -2.97 3.34
CA ARG A 185 -22.29 -2.31 3.55
C ARG A 185 -22.12 -0.93 4.17
N LEU A 186 -21.24 -0.81 5.17
CA LEU A 186 -20.96 0.46 5.84
C LEU A 186 -20.18 1.46 4.96
N LEU A 187 -19.41 0.98 3.99
CA LEU A 187 -18.80 1.82 2.96
C LEU A 187 -19.84 2.33 1.96
N ASP A 188 -20.79 1.48 1.56
CA ASP A 188 -21.82 1.81 0.57
C ASP A 188 -22.89 2.77 1.13
N ASP A 189 -23.18 2.70 2.43
CA ASP A 189 -24.13 3.61 3.10
C ASP A 189 -23.50 4.94 3.55
N GLY A 190 -22.18 5.13 3.29
CA GLY A 190 -21.48 6.37 3.60
C GLY A 190 -21.10 6.55 5.07
N THR A 191 -21.14 5.50 5.88
CA THR A 191 -20.72 5.53 7.29
C THR A 191 -19.24 5.92 7.44
N PHE A 192 -18.40 5.53 6.47
CA PHE A 192 -16.97 5.83 6.46
C PHE A 192 -16.62 6.85 5.40
N GLU A 193 -15.78 7.83 5.76
CA GLU A 193 -15.35 8.90 4.86
C GLU A 193 -13.81 9.10 4.88
N GLY A 194 -13.31 9.82 3.88
CA GLY A 194 -11.92 10.24 3.81
C GLY A 194 -10.90 9.10 3.64
N GLY A 195 -9.76 9.22 4.30
CA GLY A 195 -8.62 8.34 4.10
C GLY A 195 -8.78 6.89 4.59
N ILE A 196 -9.83 6.58 5.37
CA ILE A 196 -10.12 5.22 5.81
C ILE A 196 -10.75 4.38 4.67
N VAL A 197 -11.52 5.01 3.79
CA VAL A 197 -12.25 4.32 2.71
C VAL A 197 -11.34 3.49 1.80
N PRO A 198 -10.27 4.02 1.19
CA PRO A 198 -9.38 3.21 0.34
C PRO A 198 -8.69 2.09 1.12
N LYS A 199 -8.32 2.33 2.41
CA LYS A 199 -7.71 1.29 3.25
C LYS A 199 -8.68 0.16 3.54
N LEU A 200 -9.91 0.49 3.91
CA LEU A 200 -10.92 -0.51 4.22
C LEU A 200 -11.30 -1.33 2.98
N ARG A 201 -11.44 -0.70 1.80
CA ARG A 201 -11.64 -1.41 0.53
C ARG A 201 -10.50 -2.39 0.23
N ALA A 202 -9.24 -1.95 0.39
CA ALA A 202 -8.07 -2.80 0.19
C ALA A 202 -8.00 -3.94 1.22
N ALA A 203 -8.34 -3.67 2.49
CA ALA A 203 -8.40 -4.68 3.54
C ALA A 203 -9.49 -5.73 3.28
N ILE A 204 -10.67 -5.31 2.82
CA ILE A 204 -11.77 -6.20 2.41
C ILE A 204 -11.33 -7.10 1.25
N ALA A 205 -10.69 -6.52 0.23
CA ALA A 205 -10.20 -7.29 -0.92
C ALA A 205 -9.17 -8.35 -0.48
N ALA A 206 -8.26 -8.02 0.42
CA ALA A 206 -7.30 -8.97 0.97
C ALA A 206 -7.98 -10.06 1.80
N ALA A 207 -8.90 -9.69 2.72
CA ALA A 207 -9.62 -10.62 3.58
C ALA A 207 -10.42 -11.65 2.78
N ARG A 208 -11.14 -11.22 1.75
CA ARG A 208 -11.88 -12.11 0.84
C ARG A 208 -11.01 -13.12 0.08
N ASN A 209 -9.71 -12.85 0.00
CA ASN A 209 -8.71 -13.74 -0.60
C ASN A 209 -7.87 -14.49 0.45
N GLY A 210 -8.35 -14.57 1.70
CA GLY A 210 -7.73 -15.38 2.76
C GLY A 210 -6.57 -14.71 3.49
N VAL A 211 -6.30 -13.42 3.23
CA VAL A 211 -5.25 -12.65 3.93
C VAL A 211 -5.87 -11.88 5.10
N ARG A 212 -5.43 -12.12 6.32
CA ARG A 212 -5.86 -11.33 7.48
C ARG A 212 -5.34 -9.89 7.35
N ALA A 213 -6.24 -8.93 7.17
CA ALA A 213 -5.88 -7.52 7.07
C ALA A 213 -6.12 -6.78 8.39
N GLU A 214 -5.21 -5.89 8.77
CA GLU A 214 -5.29 -5.12 10.02
C GLU A 214 -5.07 -3.62 9.75
N ILE A 215 -6.01 -2.79 10.22
CA ILE A 215 -5.91 -1.32 10.16
C ILE A 215 -5.82 -0.82 11.60
N GLY A 216 -4.61 -0.44 12.04
CA GLY A 216 -4.39 -0.18 13.47
C GLY A 216 -4.77 -1.40 14.31
N GLU A 217 -5.68 -1.21 15.27
CA GLU A 217 -6.17 -2.27 16.18
C GLU A 217 -7.32 -3.10 15.59
N THR A 218 -7.83 -2.74 14.41
CA THR A 218 -9.01 -3.42 13.80
C THR A 218 -8.58 -4.50 12.81
N ALA A 219 -8.98 -5.74 13.06
CA ALA A 219 -8.86 -6.83 12.10
C ALA A 219 -10.04 -6.83 11.12
N VAL A 220 -9.76 -6.91 9.80
CA VAL A 220 -10.77 -7.16 8.76
C VAL A 220 -10.67 -8.63 8.39
N VAL A 221 -11.78 -9.34 8.55
CA VAL A 221 -11.87 -10.79 8.34
C VAL A 221 -12.90 -11.14 7.28
N ALA A 222 -12.75 -12.31 6.63
CA ALA A 222 -13.67 -12.81 5.60
C ALA A 222 -15.02 -13.18 6.17
#